data_27beb3c227510724490ceb2392f93067
#
_entry.id   27beb3c227510724490ceb2392f93067
#
_cell.length_a   1.000
_cell.length_b   1.000
_cell.length_c   1.000
_cell.angle_alpha   90.00
_cell.angle_beta   90.00
_cell.angle_gamma   90.00
#
_symmetry.space_group_name_H-M   'P 1'
#
loop_
_entity.id
_entity.type
_entity.pdbx_description
1 polymer ?
#
loop_
_entity_poly.entity_id
_entity_poly.type
_entity_poly.pdbx_seq_one_letter_code
_entity_poly.pdbx_strand_id
1 'polypeptide(L)'
;MDKSDELRLGIETAYINGSVVSNNEYRPQFVSNNYKEGKKVLSSIEDELLLCDEFQMSVAFITMSGITPLLQTLKELEKRNIKGKILTTNYLNFSEPRALKKLNELSNITLKMYDVEASDEGFHTKGYIFKKDEIYRIIIGSSNVTSAALTSNREWNTKIISTKQGEVAKAIVAEFNELWNSKYTLSFDEFYEGYNERYKIIKHQREIARQEEITSIDKYKLQPNSMQVGFIMNLKKILETGEDRALLISATGERGIFVTGRRKPVFTRVLEAWS
;
A
#
# COMPACT_ATOMS: atom_id res chain seq x y z
N MET A 1 -34.12 -15.80 -14.37
CA MET A 1 -32.80 -16.43 -14.56
C MET A 1 -32.17 -16.54 -13.19
N ASP A 2 -31.58 -17.66 -12.86
CA ASP A 2 -30.88 -17.87 -11.60
C ASP A 2 -29.57 -17.06 -11.58
N LYS A 3 -29.09 -16.62 -10.39
CA LYS A 3 -27.80 -15.91 -10.22
C LYS A 3 -26.63 -16.68 -10.86
N SER A 4 -26.67 -18.01 -10.80
CA SER A 4 -25.64 -18.87 -11.42
C SER A 4 -25.64 -18.76 -12.95
N ASP A 5 -26.81 -18.67 -13.55
CA ASP A 5 -26.93 -18.51 -15.01
C ASP A 5 -26.45 -17.12 -15.44
N GLU A 6 -26.78 -16.08 -14.68
CA GLU A 6 -26.31 -14.71 -14.93
C GLU A 6 -24.78 -14.58 -14.81
N LEU A 7 -24.18 -15.26 -13.81
CA LEU A 7 -22.72 -15.34 -13.68
C LEU A 7 -22.05 -16.05 -14.88
N ARG A 8 -22.64 -17.16 -15.33
CA ARG A 8 -22.14 -17.88 -16.52
C ARG A 8 -22.20 -17.03 -17.78
N LEU A 9 -23.35 -16.38 -18.02
CA LEU A 9 -23.49 -15.45 -19.14
C LEU A 9 -22.53 -14.25 -19.03
N GLY A 10 -22.30 -13.74 -17.83
CA GLY A 10 -21.34 -12.68 -17.57
C GLY A 10 -19.90 -13.10 -17.95
N ILE A 11 -19.48 -14.30 -17.56
CA ILE A 11 -18.16 -14.87 -17.91
C ILE A 11 -18.06 -15.07 -19.42
N GLU A 12 -19.08 -15.66 -20.04
CA GLU A 12 -19.12 -15.87 -21.49
C GLU A 12 -18.99 -14.55 -22.24
N THR A 13 -19.79 -13.54 -21.90
CA THR A 13 -19.75 -12.21 -22.51
C THR A 13 -18.41 -11.53 -22.35
N ALA A 14 -17.77 -11.63 -21.16
CA ALA A 14 -16.52 -10.96 -20.89
C ALA A 14 -15.30 -11.62 -21.54
N TYR A 15 -15.28 -12.95 -21.62
CA TYR A 15 -14.06 -13.68 -21.98
C TYR A 15 -14.15 -14.51 -23.25
N ILE A 16 -15.35 -14.83 -23.73
CA ILE A 16 -15.52 -15.76 -24.86
C ILE A 16 -16.19 -15.09 -26.04
N ASN A 17 -17.37 -14.49 -25.84
CA ASN A 17 -18.18 -13.94 -26.93
C ASN A 17 -18.94 -12.66 -26.46
N GLY A 18 -18.45 -11.49 -26.86
CA GLY A 18 -19.03 -10.20 -26.52
C GLY A 18 -20.41 -9.92 -27.12
N SER A 19 -20.91 -10.73 -28.07
CA SER A 19 -22.26 -10.63 -28.61
C SER A 19 -23.34 -11.27 -27.71
N VAL A 20 -22.93 -12.06 -26.74
CA VAL A 20 -23.85 -12.62 -25.73
C VAL A 20 -24.29 -11.51 -24.79
N VAL A 21 -25.60 -11.38 -24.59
CA VAL A 21 -26.17 -10.39 -23.69
C VAL A 21 -26.14 -10.91 -22.26
N SER A 22 -25.54 -10.13 -21.34
CA SER A 22 -25.47 -10.46 -19.93
C SER A 22 -25.76 -9.25 -19.05
N ASN A 23 -26.09 -9.51 -17.78
CA ASN A 23 -26.24 -8.46 -16.78
C ASN A 23 -24.88 -7.87 -16.42
N ASN A 24 -24.74 -6.54 -16.52
CA ASN A 24 -23.49 -5.83 -16.22
C ASN A 24 -23.02 -6.03 -14.78
N GLU A 25 -23.94 -6.26 -13.84
CA GLU A 25 -23.64 -6.50 -12.43
C GLU A 25 -22.76 -7.75 -12.22
N TYR A 26 -22.98 -8.79 -13.03
CA TYR A 26 -22.29 -10.07 -12.91
C TYR A 26 -21.18 -10.27 -13.97
N ARG A 27 -20.92 -9.26 -14.77
CA ARG A 27 -19.93 -9.36 -15.84
C ARG A 27 -18.55 -8.92 -15.34
N PRO A 28 -17.52 -9.77 -15.47
CA PRO A 28 -16.12 -9.36 -15.30
C PRO A 28 -15.78 -8.18 -16.22
N GLN A 29 -14.96 -7.25 -15.74
CA GLN A 29 -14.69 -5.99 -16.43
C GLN A 29 -13.22 -5.64 -16.37
N PHE A 30 -12.72 -5.05 -17.44
CA PHE A 30 -11.46 -4.32 -17.43
C PHE A 30 -11.69 -2.93 -16.83
N VAL A 31 -10.95 -2.61 -15.77
CA VAL A 31 -11.06 -1.35 -15.02
C VAL A 31 -9.81 -0.53 -15.21
N SER A 32 -9.94 0.63 -15.83
CA SER A 32 -8.82 1.54 -16.09
C SER A 32 -9.29 2.99 -16.03
N ASN A 33 -8.33 3.92 -15.93
CA ASN A 33 -8.61 5.34 -16.11
C ASN A 33 -8.65 5.65 -17.62
N ASN A 34 -9.81 6.03 -18.11
CA ASN A 34 -9.98 6.46 -19.49
C ASN A 34 -10.75 7.77 -19.55
N TYR A 35 -10.03 8.87 -19.71
CA TYR A 35 -10.63 10.21 -19.74
C TYR A 35 -11.65 10.39 -20.84
N LYS A 36 -11.42 9.80 -22.03
CA LYS A 36 -12.33 9.93 -23.18
C LYS A 36 -13.68 9.27 -22.93
N GLU A 37 -13.70 8.19 -22.16
CA GLU A 37 -14.91 7.45 -21.79
C GLU A 37 -15.47 7.85 -20.42
N GLY A 38 -14.84 8.80 -19.73
CA GLY A 38 -15.23 9.21 -18.39
C GLY A 38 -15.01 8.13 -17.31
N LYS A 39 -14.27 7.06 -17.63
CA LYS A 39 -14.03 5.94 -16.71
C LYS A 39 -12.87 6.26 -15.77
N LYS A 40 -13.04 5.91 -14.49
CA LYS A 40 -12.01 6.01 -13.45
C LYS A 40 -12.01 4.76 -12.59
N VAL A 41 -10.84 4.34 -12.16
CA VAL A 41 -10.68 3.28 -11.16
C VAL A 41 -11.40 3.66 -9.87
N LEU A 42 -11.31 4.94 -9.49
CA LEU A 42 -12.02 5.50 -8.33
C LEU A 42 -13.52 5.15 -8.36
N SER A 43 -14.22 5.47 -9.44
CA SER A 43 -15.67 5.24 -9.54
C SER A 43 -16.02 3.75 -9.41
N SER A 44 -15.21 2.87 -10.01
CA SER A 44 -15.42 1.43 -9.88
C SER A 44 -15.26 0.93 -8.43
N ILE A 45 -14.32 1.51 -7.66
CA ILE A 45 -14.15 1.18 -6.25
C ILE A 45 -15.30 1.75 -5.41
N GLU A 46 -15.73 2.99 -5.67
CA GLU A 46 -16.84 3.63 -4.95
C GLU A 46 -18.17 2.87 -5.15
N ASP A 47 -18.46 2.48 -6.41
CA ASP A 47 -19.65 1.71 -6.72
C ASP A 47 -19.72 0.40 -5.92
N GLU A 48 -18.62 -0.32 -5.81
CA GLU A 48 -18.56 -1.57 -5.06
C GLU A 48 -18.61 -1.34 -3.53
N LEU A 49 -17.97 -0.29 -3.02
CA LEU A 49 -18.07 0.09 -1.61
C LEU A 49 -19.52 0.38 -1.21
N LEU A 50 -20.27 1.13 -2.02
CA LEU A 50 -21.65 1.48 -1.73
C LEU A 50 -22.59 0.27 -1.72
N LEU A 51 -22.23 -0.79 -2.43
CA LEU A 51 -23.05 -2.00 -2.58
C LEU A 51 -22.69 -3.11 -1.58
N CYS A 52 -21.50 -3.11 -1.00
CA CYS A 52 -21.01 -4.23 -0.19
C CYS A 52 -21.59 -4.27 1.23
N ASP A 53 -21.50 -5.47 1.84
CA ASP A 53 -21.78 -5.72 3.25
C ASP A 53 -20.49 -5.76 4.09
N GLU A 54 -19.38 -6.06 3.44
CA GLU A 54 -18.02 -5.98 4.01
C GLU A 54 -17.00 -5.76 2.90
N PHE A 55 -15.85 -5.15 3.25
CA PHE A 55 -14.76 -4.97 2.29
C PHE A 55 -13.38 -5.23 2.90
N GLN A 56 -12.43 -5.59 2.03
CA GLN A 56 -11.03 -5.77 2.37
C GLN A 56 -10.18 -5.11 1.28
N MET A 57 -9.13 -4.41 1.68
CA MET A 57 -8.18 -3.78 0.77
C MET A 57 -6.76 -4.20 1.15
N SER A 58 -6.00 -4.67 0.17
CA SER A 58 -4.56 -4.95 0.31
C SER A 58 -3.82 -4.09 -0.70
N VAL A 59 -3.16 -3.03 -0.24
CA VAL A 59 -2.54 -2.02 -1.11
C VAL A 59 -1.19 -1.57 -0.56
N ALA A 60 -0.20 -1.48 -1.44
CA ALA A 60 1.15 -1.09 -1.01
C ALA A 60 1.22 0.38 -0.56
N PHE A 61 0.50 1.29 -1.23
CA PHE A 61 0.61 2.72 -0.97
C PHE A 61 -0.75 3.38 -0.76
N ILE A 62 -0.82 4.21 0.29
CA ILE A 62 -2.02 5.00 0.65
C ILE A 62 -1.60 6.44 0.87
N THR A 63 -2.18 7.37 0.11
CA THR A 63 -1.93 8.81 0.25
C THR A 63 -3.18 9.56 0.67
N MET A 64 -3.00 10.74 1.25
CA MET A 64 -4.12 11.61 1.63
C MET A 64 -4.95 12.00 0.41
N SER A 65 -4.29 12.31 -0.71
CA SER A 65 -4.97 12.61 -1.97
C SER A 65 -5.74 11.43 -2.57
N GLY A 66 -5.30 10.20 -2.27
CA GLY A 66 -6.00 8.97 -2.68
C GLY A 66 -7.24 8.67 -1.86
N ILE A 67 -7.19 8.88 -0.54
CA ILE A 67 -8.35 8.62 0.33
C ILE A 67 -9.38 9.74 0.32
N THR A 68 -8.98 10.99 0.06
CA THR A 68 -9.88 12.16 0.14
C THR A 68 -11.18 11.97 -0.64
N PRO A 69 -11.17 11.54 -1.91
CA PRO A 69 -12.43 11.32 -2.64
C PRO A 69 -13.27 10.19 -2.05
N LEU A 70 -12.65 9.18 -1.42
CA LEU A 70 -13.33 8.05 -0.81
C LEU A 70 -13.90 8.34 0.60
N LEU A 71 -13.48 9.44 1.26
CA LEU A 71 -13.84 9.68 2.67
C LEU A 71 -15.32 9.82 2.90
N GLN A 72 -16.08 10.39 1.96
CA GLN A 72 -17.52 10.51 2.11
C GLN A 72 -18.18 9.13 2.08
N THR A 73 -17.81 8.30 1.12
CA THR A 73 -18.28 6.92 1.00
C THR A 73 -17.92 6.09 2.22
N LEU A 74 -16.66 6.17 2.69
CA LEU A 74 -16.21 5.45 3.90
C LEU A 74 -16.97 5.87 5.16
N LYS A 75 -17.29 7.17 5.32
CA LYS A 75 -18.14 7.65 6.42
C LYS A 75 -19.58 7.16 6.31
N GLU A 76 -20.10 7.02 5.10
CA GLU A 76 -21.43 6.43 4.91
C GLU A 76 -21.43 4.96 5.30
N LEU A 77 -20.38 4.21 4.95
CA LEU A 77 -20.20 2.83 5.41
C LEU A 77 -20.05 2.74 6.93
N GLU A 78 -19.38 3.70 7.56
CA GLU A 78 -19.27 3.79 9.02
C GLU A 78 -20.66 3.91 9.67
N LYS A 79 -21.51 4.83 9.17
CA LYS A 79 -22.88 5.00 9.67
C LYS A 79 -23.72 3.72 9.51
N ARG A 80 -23.50 2.99 8.43
CA ARG A 80 -24.17 1.70 8.15
C ARG A 80 -23.51 0.53 8.87
N ASN A 81 -22.43 0.76 9.65
CA ASN A 81 -21.63 -0.25 10.33
C ASN A 81 -21.07 -1.36 9.42
N ILE A 82 -20.80 -1.02 8.16
CA ILE A 82 -20.16 -1.91 7.19
C ILE A 82 -18.68 -2.04 7.53
N LYS A 83 -18.24 -3.25 7.85
CA LYS A 83 -16.87 -3.49 8.33
C LYS A 83 -15.86 -3.50 7.18
N GLY A 84 -14.72 -2.85 7.40
CA GLY A 84 -13.59 -2.79 6.48
C GLY A 84 -12.28 -3.24 7.11
N LYS A 85 -11.49 -4.00 6.35
CA LYS A 85 -10.11 -4.34 6.68
C LYS A 85 -9.19 -3.71 5.66
N ILE A 86 -8.19 -2.95 6.09
CA ILE A 86 -7.20 -2.36 5.20
C ILE A 86 -5.81 -2.83 5.63
N LEU A 87 -5.11 -3.48 4.71
CA LEU A 87 -3.73 -3.91 4.87
C LEU A 87 -2.83 -3.08 3.95
N THR A 88 -1.82 -2.46 4.50
CA THR A 88 -0.78 -1.75 3.76
C THR A 88 0.61 -2.23 4.20
N THR A 89 1.67 -1.59 3.74
CA THR A 89 3.04 -1.98 4.07
C THR A 89 3.93 -0.77 4.35
N ASN A 90 5.03 -0.99 5.06
CA ASN A 90 6.10 -0.02 5.23
C ASN A 90 7.06 0.04 4.01
N TYR A 91 6.81 -0.75 2.96
CA TYR A 91 7.65 -0.78 1.77
C TYR A 91 7.86 0.63 1.19
N LEU A 92 9.13 1.01 1.05
CA LEU A 92 9.59 2.32 0.57
C LEU A 92 9.01 3.53 1.35
N ASN A 93 8.26 3.34 2.42
CA ASN A 93 7.64 4.43 3.20
C ASN A 93 6.89 5.45 2.32
N PHE A 94 6.04 4.98 1.40
CA PHE A 94 5.23 5.84 0.52
C PHE A 94 3.82 6.09 1.05
N SER A 95 3.32 5.27 1.98
CA SER A 95 2.02 5.54 2.61
C SER A 95 2.12 6.75 3.54
N GLU A 96 1.21 7.70 3.39
CA GLU A 96 1.23 8.92 4.19
C GLU A 96 0.65 8.67 5.60
N PRO A 97 1.39 8.93 6.70
CA PRO A 97 0.90 8.71 8.06
C PRO A 97 -0.42 9.42 8.35
N ARG A 98 -0.63 10.63 7.78
CA ARG A 98 -1.89 11.35 7.92
C ARG A 98 -3.08 10.61 7.29
N ALA A 99 -2.85 9.95 6.17
CA ALA A 99 -3.88 9.13 5.51
C ALA A 99 -4.22 7.90 6.35
N LEU A 100 -3.20 7.21 6.86
CA LEU A 100 -3.35 6.04 7.73
C LEU A 100 -4.10 6.41 9.01
N LYS A 101 -3.74 7.51 9.66
CA LYS A 101 -4.45 8.02 10.83
C LYS A 101 -5.91 8.33 10.51
N LYS A 102 -6.17 8.98 9.36
CA LYS A 102 -7.54 9.32 8.94
C LYS A 102 -8.42 8.11 8.70
N LEU A 103 -7.87 7.04 8.15
CA LEU A 103 -8.56 5.76 8.00
C LEU A 103 -8.84 5.09 9.35
N ASN A 104 -7.87 5.11 10.27
CA ASN A 104 -8.02 4.53 11.61
C ASN A 104 -9.01 5.28 12.52
N GLU A 105 -9.32 6.55 12.21
CA GLU A 105 -10.36 7.32 12.91
C GLU A 105 -11.78 6.79 12.62
N LEU A 106 -11.96 6.00 11.55
CA LEU A 106 -13.26 5.42 11.18
C LEU A 106 -13.49 4.12 11.97
N SER A 107 -14.53 4.11 12.82
CA SER A 107 -14.80 3.03 13.78
C SER A 107 -15.12 1.67 13.15
N ASN A 108 -15.49 1.66 11.88
CA ASN A 108 -15.82 0.47 11.10
C ASN A 108 -14.58 -0.11 10.38
N ILE A 109 -13.44 0.59 10.37
CA ILE A 109 -12.23 0.18 9.67
C ILE A 109 -11.20 -0.35 10.66
N THR A 110 -10.63 -1.51 10.36
CA THR A 110 -9.40 -2.01 11.00
C THR A 110 -8.26 -1.85 10.02
N LEU A 111 -7.22 -1.11 10.42
CA LEU A 111 -6.02 -0.86 9.63
C LEU A 111 -4.84 -1.62 10.22
N LYS A 112 -4.12 -2.35 9.38
CA LYS A 112 -2.87 -3.04 9.74
C LYS A 112 -1.77 -2.74 8.72
N MET A 113 -0.53 -2.94 9.13
CA MET A 113 0.66 -2.78 8.29
C MET A 113 1.51 -4.03 8.29
N TYR A 114 1.81 -4.56 7.11
CA TYR A 114 2.76 -5.65 6.92
C TYR A 114 4.19 -5.09 6.88
N ASP A 115 5.03 -5.60 7.77
CA ASP A 115 6.44 -5.19 7.88
C ASP A 115 7.32 -6.04 6.95
N VAL A 116 7.63 -5.48 5.78
CA VAL A 116 8.47 -6.14 4.77
C VAL A 116 9.94 -6.26 5.20
N GLU A 117 10.39 -5.39 6.12
CA GLU A 117 11.77 -5.45 6.61
C GLU A 117 11.96 -6.57 7.61
N ALA A 118 10.96 -6.83 8.45
CA ALA A 118 11.00 -7.93 9.40
C ALA A 118 10.72 -9.29 8.76
N SER A 119 9.93 -9.33 7.67
CA SER A 119 9.56 -10.57 6.99
C SER A 119 10.59 -11.05 5.98
N ASP A 120 11.43 -10.15 5.44
CA ASP A 120 12.28 -10.38 4.28
C ASP A 120 11.50 -10.81 3.01
N GLU A 121 10.20 -10.50 2.97
CA GLU A 121 9.30 -10.78 1.86
C GLU A 121 8.76 -9.50 1.26
N GLY A 122 8.67 -9.42 -0.08
CA GLY A 122 8.12 -8.28 -0.78
C GLY A 122 6.60 -8.20 -0.63
N PHE A 123 6.07 -6.98 -0.38
CA PHE A 123 4.63 -6.72 -0.41
C PHE A 123 4.33 -5.63 -1.44
N HIS A 124 3.65 -6.02 -2.52
CA HIS A 124 3.29 -5.07 -3.58
C HIS A 124 1.89 -5.35 -4.15
N THR A 125 1.00 -5.89 -3.33
CA THR A 125 -0.39 -6.20 -3.70
C THR A 125 -1.21 -4.93 -3.95
N LYS A 126 -2.19 -5.02 -4.85
CA LYS A 126 -3.23 -4.02 -5.07
C LYS A 126 -4.51 -4.78 -5.35
N GLY A 127 -5.21 -5.10 -4.29
CA GLY A 127 -6.45 -5.87 -4.31
C GLY A 127 -7.52 -5.20 -3.47
N TYR A 128 -8.72 -5.16 -4.01
CA TYR A 128 -9.92 -4.64 -3.38
C TYR A 128 -10.98 -5.73 -3.45
N ILE A 129 -11.41 -6.22 -2.31
CA ILE A 129 -12.35 -7.34 -2.16
C ILE A 129 -13.62 -6.79 -1.53
N PHE A 130 -14.72 -6.90 -2.25
CA PHE A 130 -16.04 -6.49 -1.78
C PHE A 130 -16.95 -7.71 -1.74
N LYS A 131 -17.66 -7.90 -0.65
CA LYS A 131 -18.60 -8.99 -0.49
C LYS A 131 -19.99 -8.43 -0.27
N LYS A 132 -20.95 -9.00 -1.00
CA LYS A 132 -22.37 -8.79 -0.78
C LYS A 132 -23.09 -10.12 -0.87
N ASP A 133 -23.74 -10.51 0.20
CA ASP A 133 -24.34 -11.83 0.33
C ASP A 133 -23.31 -12.93 0.07
N GLU A 134 -23.52 -13.75 -0.97
CA GLU A 134 -22.59 -14.82 -1.40
C GLU A 134 -21.68 -14.43 -2.56
N ILE A 135 -21.79 -13.21 -3.07
CA ILE A 135 -21.06 -12.72 -4.23
C ILE A 135 -19.85 -11.91 -3.77
N TYR A 136 -18.70 -12.27 -4.31
CA TYR A 136 -17.46 -11.50 -4.22
C TYR A 136 -17.25 -10.71 -5.51
N ARG A 137 -17.00 -9.42 -5.37
CA ARG A 137 -16.55 -8.54 -6.44
C ARG A 137 -15.12 -8.10 -6.10
N ILE A 138 -14.17 -8.48 -6.93
CA ILE A 138 -12.75 -8.35 -6.61
C ILE A 138 -12.09 -7.54 -7.71
N ILE A 139 -11.47 -6.41 -7.35
CA ILE A 139 -10.67 -5.60 -8.28
C ILE A 139 -9.20 -5.85 -7.93
N ILE A 140 -8.45 -6.40 -8.87
CA ILE A 140 -7.00 -6.62 -8.74
C ILE A 140 -6.25 -6.04 -9.94
N GLY A 141 -5.06 -5.50 -9.69
CA GLY A 141 -4.23 -4.94 -10.76
C GLY A 141 -3.09 -4.06 -10.26
N SER A 142 -2.92 -2.91 -10.91
CA SER A 142 -1.80 -2.02 -10.63
C SER A 142 -2.12 -0.85 -9.70
N SER A 143 -3.39 -0.58 -9.37
CA SER A 143 -3.82 0.65 -8.70
C SER A 143 -3.64 0.64 -7.19
N ASN A 144 -2.77 1.51 -6.69
CA ASN A 144 -2.68 1.87 -5.27
C ASN A 144 -3.76 2.91 -4.89
N VAL A 145 -3.94 3.17 -3.59
CA VAL A 145 -4.82 4.25 -3.09
C VAL A 145 -4.08 5.58 -3.13
N THR A 146 -3.83 6.05 -4.34
CA THR A 146 -3.22 7.36 -4.64
C THR A 146 -4.08 8.09 -5.67
N SER A 147 -4.11 9.43 -5.62
CA SER A 147 -4.92 10.21 -6.57
C SER A 147 -4.60 9.85 -8.02
N ALA A 148 -3.32 9.77 -8.35
CA ALA A 148 -2.88 9.47 -9.71
C ALA A 148 -3.34 8.07 -10.17
N ALA A 149 -3.18 7.03 -9.35
CA ALA A 149 -3.60 5.68 -9.69
C ALA A 149 -5.13 5.56 -9.81
N LEU A 150 -5.88 6.27 -8.97
CA LEU A 150 -7.34 6.18 -8.96
C LEU A 150 -8.02 7.01 -10.06
N THR A 151 -7.35 8.04 -10.62
CA THR A 151 -8.04 9.02 -11.48
C THR A 151 -7.38 9.33 -12.81
N SER A 152 -6.05 9.25 -12.94
CA SER A 152 -5.34 9.81 -14.10
C SER A 152 -4.28 8.91 -14.73
N ASN A 153 -3.54 8.14 -13.93
CA ASN A 153 -2.53 7.23 -14.48
C ASN A 153 -3.19 6.15 -15.33
N ARG A 154 -2.43 5.62 -16.30
CA ARG A 154 -2.83 4.41 -17.01
C ARG A 154 -2.63 3.22 -16.07
N GLU A 155 -3.73 2.74 -15.53
CA GLU A 155 -3.78 1.60 -14.64
C GLU A 155 -4.56 0.47 -15.30
N TRP A 156 -4.08 -0.74 -15.11
CA TRP A 156 -4.74 -1.95 -15.61
C TRP A 156 -5.20 -2.77 -14.43
N ASN A 157 -6.51 -2.90 -14.32
CA ASN A 157 -7.13 -3.74 -13.31
C ASN A 157 -8.21 -4.59 -13.96
N THR A 158 -8.49 -5.72 -13.34
CA THR A 158 -9.65 -6.53 -13.68
C THR A 158 -10.61 -6.58 -12.48
N LYS A 159 -11.90 -6.45 -12.76
CA LYS A 159 -12.96 -6.75 -11.80
C LYS A 159 -13.45 -8.17 -12.08
N ILE A 160 -13.29 -9.02 -11.11
CA ILE A 160 -13.70 -10.42 -11.12
C ILE A 160 -14.98 -10.53 -10.30
N ILE A 161 -15.96 -11.27 -10.81
CA ILE A 161 -17.17 -11.62 -10.07
C ILE A 161 -17.11 -13.10 -9.78
N SER A 162 -17.26 -13.46 -8.52
CA SER A 162 -17.17 -14.85 -8.07
C SER A 162 -18.13 -15.13 -6.92
N THR A 163 -18.36 -16.40 -6.66
CA THR A 163 -19.10 -16.84 -5.47
C THR A 163 -18.14 -17.27 -4.38
N LYS A 164 -18.66 -17.48 -3.16
CA LYS A 164 -17.92 -18.10 -2.05
C LYS A 164 -17.32 -19.46 -2.42
N GLN A 165 -17.91 -20.17 -3.39
CA GLN A 165 -17.46 -21.50 -3.84
C GLN A 165 -16.40 -21.41 -4.94
N GLY A 166 -16.25 -20.24 -5.59
CA GLY A 166 -15.31 -20.04 -6.70
C GLY A 166 -13.85 -20.09 -6.24
N GLU A 167 -13.01 -20.83 -6.97
CA GLU A 167 -11.60 -21.01 -6.61
C GLU A 167 -10.82 -19.69 -6.57
N VAL A 168 -11.10 -18.75 -7.47
CA VAL A 168 -10.44 -17.44 -7.51
C VAL A 168 -10.74 -16.63 -6.25
N ALA A 169 -12.02 -16.57 -5.82
CA ALA A 169 -12.38 -15.86 -4.60
C ALA A 169 -11.77 -16.52 -3.37
N LYS A 170 -11.79 -17.86 -3.30
CA LYS A 170 -11.16 -18.62 -2.19
C LYS A 170 -9.68 -18.32 -2.10
N ALA A 171 -8.95 -18.38 -3.22
CA ALA A 171 -7.52 -18.15 -3.26
C ALA A 171 -7.16 -16.72 -2.81
N ILE A 172 -7.83 -15.69 -3.36
CA ILE A 172 -7.56 -14.29 -3.03
C ILE A 172 -7.89 -13.98 -1.57
N VAL A 173 -9.02 -14.49 -1.06
CA VAL A 173 -9.43 -14.29 0.34
C VAL A 173 -8.49 -15.04 1.30
N ALA A 174 -8.02 -16.24 0.92
CA ALA A 174 -7.05 -16.99 1.70
C ALA A 174 -5.71 -16.25 1.81
N GLU A 175 -5.18 -15.78 0.68
CA GLU A 175 -3.97 -14.97 0.61
C GLU A 175 -4.07 -13.69 1.46
N PHE A 176 -5.19 -12.95 1.34
CA PHE A 176 -5.44 -11.80 2.18
C PHE A 176 -5.43 -12.16 3.68
N ASN A 177 -6.09 -13.24 4.06
CA ASN A 177 -6.17 -13.67 5.46
C ASN A 177 -4.82 -14.16 5.99
N GLU A 178 -4.00 -14.80 5.17
CA GLU A 178 -2.64 -15.20 5.52
C GLU A 178 -1.79 -13.97 5.84
N LEU A 179 -1.75 -13.00 4.93
CA LEU A 179 -1.04 -11.72 5.16
C LEU A 179 -1.60 -10.98 6.38
N TRP A 180 -2.92 -10.93 6.54
CA TRP A 180 -3.60 -10.23 7.65
C TRP A 180 -3.27 -10.80 9.02
N ASN A 181 -3.10 -12.12 9.12
CA ASN A 181 -2.81 -12.86 10.36
C ASN A 181 -1.32 -13.19 10.51
N SER A 182 -0.48 -12.73 9.59
CA SER A 182 0.96 -12.94 9.67
C SER A 182 1.54 -12.34 10.96
N LYS A 183 2.54 -12.97 11.52
CA LYS A 183 3.32 -12.45 12.66
C LYS A 183 4.05 -11.14 12.34
N TYR A 184 4.20 -10.83 11.07
CA TYR A 184 4.81 -9.59 10.59
C TYR A 184 3.78 -8.47 10.34
N THR A 185 2.50 -8.73 10.59
CA THR A 185 1.43 -7.75 10.40
C THR A 185 1.06 -7.11 11.71
N LEU A 186 1.39 -5.84 11.83
CA LEU A 186 1.24 -5.02 13.02
C LEU A 186 -0.09 -4.28 13.02
N SER A 187 -0.72 -4.15 14.18
CA SER A 187 -1.87 -3.28 14.39
C SER A 187 -1.48 -1.81 14.29
N PHE A 188 -2.47 -0.92 14.15
CA PHE A 188 -2.22 0.52 14.04
C PHE A 188 -1.40 1.06 15.21
N ASP A 189 -1.73 0.68 16.44
CA ASP A 189 -1.06 1.17 17.65
C ASP A 189 0.39 0.68 17.74
N GLU A 190 0.67 -0.52 17.22
CA GLU A 190 2.02 -1.08 17.21
C GLU A 190 2.95 -0.41 16.19
N PHE A 191 2.44 -0.05 15.00
CA PHE A 191 3.32 0.46 13.95
C PHE A 191 3.38 1.99 13.84
N TYR A 192 2.31 2.70 14.23
CA TYR A 192 2.08 4.06 13.75
C TYR A 192 3.17 5.06 14.15
N GLU A 193 3.55 5.10 15.43
CA GLU A 193 4.53 6.09 15.90
C GLU A 193 5.90 5.88 15.25
N GLY A 194 6.41 4.66 15.25
CA GLY A 194 7.70 4.34 14.60
C GLY A 194 7.69 4.61 13.09
N TYR A 195 6.59 4.26 12.43
CA TYR A 195 6.41 4.52 11.02
C TYR A 195 6.35 6.02 10.70
N ASN A 196 5.63 6.80 11.49
CA ASN A 196 5.48 8.25 11.31
C ASN A 196 6.82 8.98 11.49
N GLU A 197 7.62 8.61 12.47
CA GLU A 197 8.97 9.17 12.66
C GLU A 197 9.87 8.85 11.47
N ARG A 198 9.89 7.60 11.05
CA ARG A 198 10.65 7.15 9.89
C ARG A 198 10.23 7.87 8.60
N TYR A 199 8.93 7.99 8.38
CA TYR A 199 8.38 8.71 7.22
C TYR A 199 8.86 10.16 7.17
N LYS A 200 8.87 10.88 8.30
CA LYS A 200 9.35 12.28 8.38
C LYS A 200 10.81 12.39 7.97
N ILE A 201 11.66 11.48 8.45
CA ILE A 201 13.09 11.46 8.11
C ILE A 201 13.26 11.26 6.60
N ILE A 202 12.64 10.23 6.05
CA ILE A 202 12.75 9.89 4.63
C ILE A 202 12.17 11.00 3.75
N LYS A 203 11.04 11.58 4.14
CA LYS A 203 10.44 12.70 3.42
C LYS A 203 11.37 13.89 3.37
N HIS A 204 11.96 14.27 4.50
CA HIS A 204 12.92 15.38 4.57
C HIS A 204 14.15 15.13 3.68
N GLN A 205 14.68 13.90 3.68
CA GLN A 205 15.78 13.53 2.80
C GLN A 205 15.41 13.64 1.32
N ARG A 206 14.22 13.20 0.93
CA ARG A 206 13.72 13.32 -0.45
C ARG A 206 13.51 14.79 -0.86
N GLU A 207 13.08 15.65 0.06
CA GLU A 207 12.92 17.09 -0.18
C GLU A 207 14.28 17.78 -0.40
N ILE A 208 15.28 17.47 0.41
CA ILE A 208 16.66 17.97 0.23
C ILE A 208 17.20 17.54 -1.13
N ALA A 209 17.07 16.27 -1.49
CA ALA A 209 17.55 15.76 -2.76
C ALA A 209 16.88 16.40 -3.99
N ARG A 210 15.62 16.82 -3.87
CA ARG A 210 14.90 17.53 -4.93
C ARG A 210 15.32 19.00 -5.06
N GLN A 211 15.75 19.61 -3.97
CA GLN A 211 16.19 21.03 -3.95
C GLN A 211 17.63 21.19 -4.46
N GLU A 212 18.46 20.17 -4.37
CA GLU A 212 19.78 20.18 -4.96
C GLU A 212 19.63 19.94 -6.48
N GLU A 213 19.65 21.00 -7.29
CA GLU A 213 19.83 20.89 -8.74
C GLU A 213 21.17 20.19 -9.00
N ILE A 214 21.09 18.94 -9.46
CA ILE A 214 22.27 18.16 -9.82
C ILE A 214 22.84 18.73 -11.11
N THR A 215 23.75 19.70 -10.99
CA THR A 215 24.39 20.34 -12.13
C THR A 215 25.61 19.57 -12.63
N SER A 216 26.12 18.61 -11.85
CA SER A 216 27.21 17.71 -12.25
C SER A 216 27.17 16.39 -11.47
N ILE A 217 27.78 15.34 -12.04
CA ILE A 217 27.91 14.02 -11.41
C ILE A 217 28.69 14.12 -10.08
N ASP A 218 29.62 15.04 -9.96
CA ASP A 218 30.45 15.26 -8.76
C ASP A 218 29.66 15.78 -7.55
N LYS A 219 28.43 16.27 -7.76
CA LYS A 219 27.52 16.71 -6.69
C LYS A 219 26.49 15.65 -6.29
N TYR A 220 26.52 14.48 -6.90
CA TYR A 220 25.58 13.42 -6.60
C TYR A 220 25.87 12.85 -5.21
N LYS A 221 25.09 13.25 -4.22
CA LYS A 221 25.09 12.61 -2.91
C LYS A 221 24.19 11.37 -2.95
N LEU A 222 24.78 10.21 -2.75
CA LEU A 222 24.03 8.96 -2.62
C LEU A 222 23.00 9.09 -1.49
N GLN A 223 21.73 8.82 -1.81
CA GLN A 223 20.68 8.79 -0.80
C GLN A 223 20.73 7.45 -0.06
N PRO A 224 20.59 7.45 1.27
CA PRO A 224 20.51 6.21 2.01
C PRO A 224 19.31 5.38 1.53
N ASN A 225 19.55 4.11 1.23
CA ASN A 225 18.49 3.15 0.96
C ASN A 225 17.75 2.76 2.25
N SER A 226 16.69 1.95 2.16
CA SER A 226 15.87 1.57 3.32
C SER A 226 16.68 0.92 4.46
N MET A 227 17.70 0.12 4.13
CA MET A 227 18.60 -0.50 5.14
C MET A 227 19.48 0.55 5.84
N GLN A 228 19.97 1.54 5.08
CA GLN A 228 20.79 2.63 5.63
C GLN A 228 19.98 3.56 6.53
N VAL A 229 18.69 3.75 6.27
CA VAL A 229 17.80 4.53 7.14
C VAL A 229 17.67 3.88 8.52
N GLY A 230 17.46 2.57 8.57
CA GLY A 230 17.43 1.81 9.84
C GLY A 230 18.72 1.97 10.64
N PHE A 231 19.86 1.91 9.97
CA PHE A 231 21.16 2.16 10.59
C PHE A 231 21.27 3.57 11.16
N ILE A 232 20.89 4.60 10.39
CA ILE A 232 20.93 6.00 10.83
C ILE A 232 20.05 6.22 12.07
N MET A 233 18.87 5.63 12.11
CA MET A 233 17.96 5.72 13.28
C MET A 233 18.58 5.06 14.52
N ASN A 234 19.16 3.87 14.38
CA ASN A 234 19.82 3.18 15.47
C ASN A 234 21.04 3.95 15.96
N LEU A 235 21.84 4.49 15.06
CA LEU A 235 23.00 5.33 15.40
C LEU A 235 22.58 6.58 16.18
N LYS A 236 21.50 7.25 15.77
CA LYS A 236 20.95 8.39 16.51
C LYS A 236 20.54 8.01 17.91
N LYS A 237 19.84 6.89 18.07
CA LYS A 237 19.43 6.37 19.40
C LYS A 237 20.63 6.07 20.31
N ILE A 238 21.68 5.44 19.76
CA ILE A 238 22.93 5.16 20.49
C ILE A 238 23.58 6.47 20.94
N LEU A 239 23.63 7.47 20.09
CA LEU A 239 24.19 8.79 20.44
C LEU A 239 23.36 9.53 21.52
N GLU A 240 22.03 9.39 21.47
CA GLU A 240 21.11 9.97 22.47
C GLU A 240 21.26 9.29 23.85
N THR A 241 21.64 8.01 23.90
CA THR A 241 21.96 7.28 25.14
C THR A 241 23.34 7.61 25.72
N GLY A 242 24.11 8.46 25.04
CA GLY A 242 25.44 8.89 25.53
C GLY A 242 26.59 7.96 25.19
N GLU A 243 26.35 6.92 24.41
CA GLU A 243 27.38 6.02 23.90
C GLU A 243 28.23 6.73 22.84
N ASP A 244 29.52 6.49 22.85
CA ASP A 244 30.47 7.15 21.93
C ASP A 244 31.03 6.20 20.84
N ARG A 245 30.55 4.96 20.80
CA ARG A 245 30.99 3.93 19.84
C ARG A 245 29.83 3.10 19.32
N ALA A 246 29.89 2.82 18.04
CA ALA A 246 28.97 1.88 17.38
C ALA A 246 29.73 1.04 16.35
N LEU A 247 29.34 -0.22 16.17
CA LEU A 247 29.88 -1.12 15.16
C LEU A 247 28.78 -1.37 14.11
N LEU A 248 29.08 -1.03 12.84
CA LEU A 248 28.28 -1.42 11.72
C LEU A 248 28.90 -2.65 11.04
N ILE A 249 28.14 -3.71 10.94
CA ILE A 249 28.48 -4.90 10.13
C ILE A 249 27.58 -4.90 8.92
N SER A 250 28.14 -4.78 7.71
CA SER A 250 27.40 -4.85 6.46
C SER A 250 27.60 -6.23 5.82
N ALA A 251 26.53 -6.90 5.42
CA ALA A 251 26.57 -8.22 4.80
C ALA A 251 27.09 -8.21 3.34
N THR A 252 27.24 -7.05 2.73
CA THR A 252 27.58 -6.90 1.30
C THR A 252 29.07 -6.62 1.03
N GLY A 253 29.96 -6.98 1.93
CA GLY A 253 31.39 -6.81 1.66
C GLY A 253 32.28 -6.91 2.89
N GLU A 254 33.50 -7.36 2.70
CA GLU A 254 34.49 -7.76 3.68
C GLU A 254 35.02 -6.65 4.63
N ARG A 255 34.32 -5.53 4.84
CA ARG A 255 34.80 -4.42 5.68
C ARG A 255 33.74 -3.97 6.68
N GLY A 256 34.02 -4.19 7.95
CA GLY A 256 33.32 -3.53 9.04
C GLY A 256 33.78 -2.08 9.17
N ILE A 257 32.85 -1.16 9.39
CA ILE A 257 33.13 0.26 9.62
C ILE A 257 32.98 0.56 11.10
N PHE A 258 34.06 1.03 11.74
CA PHE A 258 34.02 1.55 13.09
C PHE A 258 33.68 3.04 13.07
N VAL A 259 32.62 3.41 13.79
CA VAL A 259 32.26 4.82 13.99
C VAL A 259 32.64 5.21 15.40
N THR A 260 33.65 6.07 15.55
CA THR A 260 34.01 6.67 16.84
C THR A 260 33.84 8.19 16.74
N GLY A 261 33.15 8.81 17.72
CA GLY A 261 32.92 10.27 17.69
C GLY A 261 32.95 10.94 19.06
N ARG A 262 33.98 11.72 19.31
CA ARG A 262 33.92 12.82 20.27
C ARG A 262 33.65 14.13 19.50
N ARG A 263 32.41 14.62 19.61
CA ARG A 263 31.96 15.99 19.20
C ARG A 263 32.18 16.45 17.74
N LYS A 264 31.06 16.50 16.98
CA LYS A 264 30.80 17.10 15.64
C LYS A 264 31.19 16.24 14.40
N PRO A 265 30.54 16.50 13.24
CA PRO A 265 29.41 15.68 12.76
C PRO A 265 29.90 14.37 12.17
N VAL A 266 29.65 13.28 12.87
CA VAL A 266 29.94 11.90 12.47
C VAL A 266 29.26 11.55 11.13
N PHE A 267 28.19 12.24 10.75
CA PHE A 267 27.45 12.00 9.51
C PHE A 267 28.27 12.24 8.25
N THR A 268 29.17 13.20 8.22
CA THR A 268 29.96 13.52 7.03
C THR A 268 31.01 12.45 6.72
N ARG A 269 31.61 11.86 7.73
CA ARG A 269 32.66 10.83 7.55
C ARG A 269 32.13 9.44 7.18
N VAL A 270 30.93 9.08 7.61
CA VAL A 270 30.31 7.81 7.20
C VAL A 270 29.93 7.83 5.72
N LEU A 271 29.54 8.99 5.19
CA LEU A 271 29.20 9.19 3.78
C LEU A 271 30.46 9.30 2.89
N GLU A 272 31.54 9.87 3.39
CA GLU A 272 32.83 9.95 2.66
C GLU A 272 33.56 8.60 2.52
N ALA A 273 33.22 7.61 3.35
CA ALA A 273 33.79 6.26 3.24
C ALA A 273 33.09 5.37 2.19
N TRP A 274 32.04 5.88 1.54
CA TRP A 274 31.24 5.18 0.52
C TRP A 274 31.40 5.80 -0.89
N SER A 275 32.28 6.78 -1.07
CA SER A 275 32.63 7.38 -2.38
C SER A 275 33.82 6.66 -3.05
#